data_32da8d514327ffdf534026b9e03c6205
#
_entry.id   32da8d514327ffdf534026b9e03c6205
#
_cell.length_a   1.000
_cell.length_b   1.000
_cell.length_c   1.000
_cell.angle_alpha   90.00
_cell.angle_beta   90.00
_cell.angle_gamma   90.00
#
_symmetry.space_group_name_H-M   'P 1'
#
loop_
_entity.id
_entity.type
_entity.pdbx_description
1 polymer ?
#
loop_
_entity_poly.entity_id
_entity_poly.type
_entity_poly.pdbx_seq_one_letter_code
_entity_poly.pdbx_strand_id
1 'polypeptide(L)'
;MDIKPFVDAIERQSINAEGVLVYQRGRDIARHRWTPEQPRTIYSVSKGFVSVAVGMAMEEGKIRLSDRVTDVLKRQTPDSRWDSLTLEHLLTMTMGKVKFTRPKSLEEALGYRLVRDPGTFFTYDNTCTFLISAMLTKITGLTVRDYLLDRLFRPLGIPDPEWLQSQDGYTIGASGLTLTTSEMSLFGRFLLQRGSWEGRQLVSAAWIDNATRTHVPTRESQKEADCDLGYGYQFWTCRHGAYRLDGRDGQFVVILPALDAVVAINSQEKEIMPILWAVWDHILPQLK
;
A
#
# COMPACT_ATOMS: atom_id res chain seq x y z
N MET A 1 -11.40 -14.46 -20.60
CA MET A 1 -9.98 -14.09 -20.71
C MET A 1 -9.14 -15.37 -20.78
N ASP A 2 -8.16 -15.44 -21.67
CA ASP A 2 -7.16 -16.50 -21.67
C ASP A 2 -5.95 -16.08 -20.83
N ILE A 3 -5.70 -16.77 -19.71
CA ILE A 3 -4.57 -16.47 -18.81
C ILE A 3 -3.25 -17.10 -19.29
N LYS A 4 -3.30 -18.04 -20.27
CA LYS A 4 -2.14 -18.82 -20.70
C LYS A 4 -0.97 -17.94 -21.18
N PRO A 5 -1.15 -16.87 -21.99
CA PRO A 5 -0.03 -16.03 -22.40
C PRO A 5 0.75 -15.40 -21.24
N PHE A 6 0.05 -15.01 -20.17
CA PHE A 6 0.67 -14.50 -18.93
C PHE A 6 1.45 -15.62 -18.21
N VAL A 7 0.82 -16.78 -18.02
CA VAL A 7 1.46 -17.95 -17.39
C VAL A 7 2.72 -18.35 -18.12
N ASP A 8 2.64 -18.50 -19.45
CA ASP A 8 3.79 -18.85 -20.31
C ASP A 8 4.93 -17.81 -20.22
N ALA A 9 4.59 -16.52 -20.05
CA ALA A 9 5.60 -15.46 -19.90
C ALA A 9 6.31 -15.54 -18.54
N ILE A 10 5.57 -15.81 -17.48
CA ILE A 10 6.11 -16.02 -16.12
C ILE A 10 7.04 -17.24 -16.09
N GLU A 11 6.61 -18.36 -16.68
CA GLU A 11 7.38 -19.61 -16.70
C GLU A 11 8.64 -19.51 -17.57
N ARG A 12 8.55 -18.89 -18.76
CA ARG A 12 9.73 -18.67 -19.62
C ARG A 12 10.82 -17.83 -18.96
N GLN A 13 10.44 -16.90 -18.10
CA GLN A 13 11.37 -16.07 -17.34
C GLN A 13 11.81 -16.71 -16.02
N SER A 14 11.33 -17.94 -15.71
CA SER A 14 11.59 -18.65 -14.47
C SER A 14 11.23 -17.82 -13.22
N ILE A 15 10.20 -16.98 -13.32
CA ILE A 15 9.71 -16.16 -12.22
C ILE A 15 9.01 -17.04 -11.19
N ASN A 16 9.40 -16.91 -9.93
CA ASN A 16 8.84 -17.69 -8.82
C ASN A 16 7.49 -17.13 -8.35
N ALA A 17 6.48 -17.15 -9.23
CA ALA A 17 5.13 -16.75 -8.91
C ALA A 17 4.38 -17.86 -8.15
N GLU A 18 3.46 -17.50 -7.26
CA GLU A 18 2.62 -18.44 -6.50
C GLU A 18 1.18 -18.45 -6.97
N GLY A 19 0.66 -17.30 -7.37
CA GLY A 19 -0.70 -17.21 -7.87
C GLY A 19 -1.04 -15.84 -8.45
N VAL A 20 -1.97 -15.85 -9.38
CA VAL A 20 -2.60 -14.67 -9.98
C VAL A 20 -4.11 -14.82 -10.00
N LEU A 21 -4.80 -13.72 -9.72
CA LEU A 21 -6.25 -13.59 -9.86
C LEU A 21 -6.56 -12.28 -10.59
N VAL A 22 -7.40 -12.38 -11.62
CA VAL A 22 -7.88 -11.25 -12.41
C VAL A 22 -9.38 -11.10 -12.22
N TYR A 23 -9.79 -9.97 -11.69
CA TYR A 23 -11.19 -9.58 -11.54
C TYR A 23 -11.52 -8.50 -12.58
N GLN A 24 -12.72 -8.58 -13.18
CA GLN A 24 -13.25 -7.53 -14.04
C GLN A 24 -14.80 -7.55 -13.99
N ARG A 25 -15.40 -6.36 -13.89
CA ARG A 25 -16.87 -6.16 -14.01
C ARG A 25 -17.68 -7.15 -13.19
N GLY A 26 -17.45 -7.19 -11.90
CA GLY A 26 -18.24 -7.98 -10.95
C GLY A 26 -17.84 -9.44 -10.79
N ARG A 27 -16.86 -9.97 -11.53
CA ARG A 27 -16.49 -11.39 -11.48
C ARG A 27 -14.99 -11.65 -11.63
N ASP A 28 -14.54 -12.76 -11.10
CA ASP A 28 -13.22 -13.31 -11.41
C ASP A 28 -13.25 -13.86 -12.83
N ILE A 29 -12.42 -13.31 -13.72
CA ILE A 29 -12.38 -13.69 -15.15
C ILE A 29 -11.21 -14.61 -15.49
N ALA A 30 -10.18 -14.67 -14.64
CA ALA A 30 -9.08 -15.60 -14.75
C ALA A 30 -8.40 -15.83 -13.40
N ARG A 31 -7.89 -17.05 -13.21
CA ARG A 31 -7.09 -17.45 -12.06
C ARG A 31 -6.09 -18.50 -12.50
N HIS A 32 -4.87 -18.40 -11.96
CA HIS A 32 -3.88 -19.46 -12.07
C HIS A 32 -3.09 -19.59 -10.77
N ARG A 33 -2.70 -20.82 -10.42
CA ARG A 33 -1.88 -21.12 -9.23
C ARG A 33 -0.72 -22.02 -9.63
N TRP A 34 0.49 -21.60 -9.25
CA TRP A 34 1.70 -22.44 -9.30
C TRP A 34 1.88 -23.25 -8.02
N THR A 35 1.35 -22.73 -6.90
CA THR A 35 1.38 -23.39 -5.59
C THR A 35 0.00 -23.34 -4.92
N PRO A 36 -0.32 -24.22 -3.95
CA PRO A 36 -1.54 -24.10 -3.17
C PRO A 36 -1.68 -22.72 -2.53
N GLU A 37 -2.91 -22.19 -2.50
CA GLU A 37 -3.16 -20.88 -1.91
C GLU A 37 -2.97 -20.93 -0.40
N GLN A 38 -2.16 -20.00 0.11
CA GLN A 38 -1.93 -19.84 1.55
C GLN A 38 -1.59 -18.38 1.84
N PRO A 39 -1.84 -17.89 3.07
CA PRO A 39 -1.45 -16.56 3.48
C PRO A 39 0.07 -16.36 3.36
N ARG A 40 0.47 -15.19 2.83
CA ARG A 40 1.86 -14.75 2.70
C ARG A 40 2.02 -13.34 3.21
N THR A 41 3.20 -13.03 3.72
CA THR A 41 3.54 -11.64 4.01
C THR A 41 3.48 -10.84 2.71
N ILE A 42 2.59 -9.86 2.66
CA ILE A 42 2.39 -9.01 1.46
C ILE A 42 3.31 -7.79 1.41
N TYR A 43 4.25 -7.70 2.34
CA TYR A 43 5.24 -6.62 2.44
C TYR A 43 4.61 -5.23 2.29
N SER A 44 5.10 -4.43 1.34
CA SER A 44 4.69 -3.03 1.20
C SER A 44 3.28 -2.83 0.64
N VAL A 45 2.60 -3.87 0.15
CA VAL A 45 1.15 -3.81 -0.12
C VAL A 45 0.38 -3.40 1.15
N SER A 46 0.90 -3.72 2.33
CA SER A 46 0.36 -3.31 3.65
C SER A 46 0.12 -1.80 3.77
N LYS A 47 0.91 -0.98 3.07
CA LYS A 47 0.84 0.49 3.13
C LYS A 47 -0.52 1.04 2.68
N GLY A 48 -1.16 0.41 1.70
CA GLY A 48 -2.49 0.80 1.25
C GLY A 48 -3.56 0.66 2.34
N PHE A 49 -3.44 -0.37 3.18
CA PHE A 49 -4.34 -0.54 4.33
C PHE A 49 -4.15 0.57 5.38
N VAL A 50 -2.91 1.01 5.60
CA VAL A 50 -2.62 2.16 6.48
C VAL A 50 -3.21 3.45 5.90
N SER A 51 -3.11 3.66 4.59
CA SER A 51 -3.75 4.79 3.91
C SER A 51 -5.27 4.79 4.12
N VAL A 52 -5.92 3.64 3.96
CA VAL A 52 -7.38 3.51 4.21
C VAL A 52 -7.71 3.81 5.68
N ALA A 53 -6.89 3.33 6.64
CA ALA A 53 -7.08 3.63 8.05
C ALA A 53 -6.98 5.15 8.35
N VAL A 54 -6.08 5.86 7.68
CA VAL A 54 -6.00 7.33 7.76
C VAL A 54 -7.31 7.96 7.26
N GLY A 55 -7.81 7.54 6.11
CA GLY A 55 -9.07 8.06 5.57
C GLY A 55 -10.23 7.90 6.54
N MET A 56 -10.39 6.70 7.12
CA MET A 56 -11.42 6.44 8.13
C MET A 56 -11.25 7.33 9.37
N ALA A 57 -10.01 7.47 9.88
CA ALA A 57 -9.74 8.31 11.05
C ALA A 57 -9.97 9.80 10.77
N MET A 58 -9.74 10.28 9.55
CA MET A 58 -10.05 11.66 9.14
C MET A 58 -11.58 11.88 9.09
N GLU A 59 -12.34 10.94 8.58
CA GLU A 59 -13.81 11.01 8.55
C GLU A 59 -14.42 10.96 9.96
N GLU A 60 -13.77 10.25 10.90
CA GLU A 60 -14.11 10.27 12.32
C GLU A 60 -13.66 11.59 13.02
N GLY A 61 -13.03 12.53 12.31
CA GLY A 61 -12.53 13.80 12.84
C GLY A 61 -11.35 13.67 13.80
N LYS A 62 -10.65 12.53 13.80
CA LYS A 62 -9.57 12.22 14.74
C LYS A 62 -8.20 12.72 14.32
N ILE A 63 -7.98 12.92 13.01
CA ILE A 63 -6.70 13.37 12.48
C ILE A 63 -6.91 14.19 11.20
N ARG A 64 -5.95 15.06 10.89
CA ARG A 64 -5.92 15.90 9.68
C ARG A 64 -4.58 15.74 8.96
N LEU A 65 -4.55 15.97 7.67
CA LEU A 65 -3.31 15.94 6.88
C LEU A 65 -2.24 16.92 7.41
N SER A 66 -2.67 18.07 7.94
CA SER A 66 -1.80 19.11 8.51
C SER A 66 -1.30 18.81 9.93
N ASP A 67 -1.76 17.74 10.58
CA ASP A 67 -1.36 17.43 11.95
C ASP A 67 0.13 17.07 11.99
N ARG A 68 0.88 17.73 12.88
CA ARG A 68 2.31 17.52 13.04
C ARG A 68 2.58 16.22 13.80
N VAL A 69 3.58 15.50 13.35
CA VAL A 69 3.98 14.21 13.95
C VAL A 69 4.33 14.38 15.43
N THR A 70 5.11 15.42 15.75
CA THR A 70 5.53 15.72 17.13
C THR A 70 4.37 16.08 18.06
N ASP A 71 3.38 16.80 17.53
CA ASP A 71 2.19 17.21 18.30
C ASP A 71 1.29 16.01 18.63
N VAL A 72 1.10 15.10 17.68
CA VAL A 72 0.29 13.89 17.87
C VAL A 72 0.99 12.91 18.80
N LEU A 73 2.27 12.63 18.54
CA LEU A 73 3.02 11.62 19.31
C LEU A 73 3.50 12.12 20.68
N LYS A 74 3.50 13.45 20.91
CA LYS A 74 3.98 14.07 22.17
C LYS A 74 5.41 13.64 22.50
N ARG A 75 6.32 13.71 21.53
CA ARG A 75 7.70 13.30 21.66
C ARG A 75 8.66 14.37 21.15
N GLN A 76 9.83 14.46 21.79
CA GLN A 76 10.94 15.26 21.31
C GLN A 76 11.70 14.54 20.22
N THR A 77 12.33 15.29 19.34
CA THR A 77 13.04 14.83 18.15
C THR A 77 14.42 15.49 18.03
N PRO A 78 15.36 14.92 17.26
CA PRO A 78 16.75 15.36 17.27
C PRO A 78 17.01 16.69 16.54
N ASP A 79 16.10 17.18 15.71
CA ASP A 79 16.27 18.44 14.99
C ASP A 79 14.96 19.14 14.68
N SER A 80 15.02 20.47 14.46
CA SER A 80 13.86 21.34 14.26
C SER A 80 13.08 21.08 12.95
N ARG A 81 13.60 20.34 11.98
CA ARG A 81 12.84 19.98 10.79
C ARG A 81 11.64 19.10 11.10
N TRP A 82 11.70 18.35 12.20
CA TRP A 82 10.55 17.60 12.68
C TRP A 82 9.36 18.49 13.06
N ASP A 83 9.58 19.76 13.43
CA ASP A 83 8.51 20.68 13.82
C ASP A 83 7.56 21.03 12.67
N SER A 84 8.02 20.85 11.41
CA SER A 84 7.21 21.05 10.21
C SER A 84 6.71 19.74 9.59
N LEU A 85 7.11 18.57 10.12
CA LEU A 85 6.75 17.27 9.56
C LEU A 85 5.28 16.94 9.89
N THR A 86 4.46 16.81 8.83
CA THR A 86 3.03 16.53 8.94
C THR A 86 2.68 15.11 8.51
N LEU A 87 1.44 14.70 8.80
CA LEU A 87 0.87 13.44 8.29
C LEU A 87 0.94 13.37 6.76
N GLU A 88 0.67 14.47 6.05
CA GLU A 88 0.73 14.50 4.58
C GLU A 88 2.13 14.20 4.06
N HIS A 89 3.16 14.76 4.68
CA HIS A 89 4.55 14.46 4.32
C HIS A 89 4.89 12.98 4.51
N LEU A 90 4.33 12.32 5.52
CA LEU A 90 4.50 10.88 5.72
C LEU A 90 3.76 10.06 4.65
N LEU A 91 2.51 10.43 4.33
CA LEU A 91 1.70 9.76 3.31
C LEU A 91 2.35 9.82 1.93
N THR A 92 2.98 10.94 1.61
CA THR A 92 3.66 11.20 0.33
C THR A 92 5.12 10.76 0.32
N MET A 93 5.65 10.13 1.38
CA MET A 93 7.06 9.73 1.48
C MET A 93 8.06 10.90 1.32
N THR A 94 7.69 12.09 1.83
CA THR A 94 8.51 13.32 1.72
C THR A 94 8.98 13.83 3.08
N MET A 95 9.26 12.94 4.04
CA MET A 95 9.64 13.33 5.39
C MET A 95 11.02 14.03 5.49
N GLY A 96 11.84 14.01 4.42
CA GLY A 96 13.16 14.66 4.45
C GLY A 96 14.34 13.75 4.76
N LYS A 97 14.14 12.44 4.74
CA LYS A 97 15.23 11.43 4.77
C LYS A 97 15.71 11.12 3.35
N VAL A 98 16.91 10.58 3.25
CA VAL A 98 17.50 10.16 1.97
C VAL A 98 17.89 8.68 1.94
N LYS A 99 17.70 7.97 3.04
CA LYS A 99 18.01 6.53 3.14
C LYS A 99 16.77 5.76 3.59
N PHE A 100 16.53 4.64 2.92
CA PHE A 100 15.53 3.66 3.33
C PHE A 100 15.88 3.06 4.71
N THR A 101 14.90 3.00 5.61
CA THR A 101 15.04 2.42 6.95
C THR A 101 13.84 1.56 7.33
N ARG A 102 14.03 0.71 8.34
CA ARG A 102 13.03 -0.17 8.92
C ARG A 102 13.11 -0.07 10.43
N PRO A 103 12.47 0.94 11.05
CA PRO A 103 12.53 1.12 12.49
C PRO A 103 11.91 -0.08 13.23
N LYS A 104 12.54 -0.47 14.33
CA LYS A 104 12.06 -1.56 15.20
C LYS A 104 11.21 -1.06 16.36
N SER A 105 11.27 0.27 16.64
CA SER A 105 10.52 0.94 17.69
C SER A 105 10.19 2.38 17.31
N LEU A 106 9.28 3.00 18.04
CA LEU A 106 8.95 4.43 17.89
C LEU A 106 10.15 5.32 18.24
N GLU A 107 10.91 4.95 19.26
CA GLU A 107 12.11 5.69 19.65
C GLU A 107 13.15 5.72 18.52
N GLU A 108 13.42 4.57 17.89
CA GLU A 108 14.32 4.51 16.73
C GLU A 108 13.79 5.36 15.57
N ALA A 109 12.48 5.28 15.26
CA ALA A 109 11.88 6.06 14.20
C ALA A 109 12.01 7.58 14.40
N LEU A 110 11.81 8.05 15.63
CA LEU A 110 11.91 9.47 16.01
C LEU A 110 13.36 9.94 16.15
N GLY A 111 14.32 9.03 16.34
CA GLY A 111 15.75 9.34 16.45
C GLY A 111 16.44 9.67 15.12
N TYR A 112 15.80 9.48 13.98
CA TYR A 112 16.41 9.77 12.69
C TYR A 112 16.55 11.27 12.43
N ARG A 113 17.73 11.69 11.93
CA ARG A 113 17.94 13.07 11.46
C ARG A 113 17.34 13.25 10.08
N LEU A 114 16.63 14.36 9.90
CA LEU A 114 16.14 14.80 8.61
C LEU A 114 17.26 15.64 7.96
N VAL A 115 17.57 15.35 6.68
CA VAL A 115 18.63 16.04 5.93
C VAL A 115 18.09 17.01 4.89
N ARG A 116 16.79 16.95 4.64
CA ARG A 116 16.03 17.88 3.79
C ARG A 116 14.80 18.36 4.54
N ASP A 117 14.24 19.46 4.11
CA ASP A 117 12.98 19.94 4.67
C ASP A 117 11.83 19.03 4.24
N PRO A 118 10.88 18.70 5.14
CA PRO A 118 9.71 17.91 4.80
C PRO A 118 8.92 18.52 3.62
N GLY A 119 8.39 17.66 2.76
CA GLY A 119 7.66 18.07 1.56
C GLY A 119 8.52 18.35 0.31
N THR A 120 9.84 18.38 0.42
CA THR A 120 10.72 18.84 -0.69
C THR A 120 11.27 17.73 -1.58
N PHE A 121 11.31 16.48 -1.11
CA PHE A 121 11.92 15.39 -1.87
C PHE A 121 11.30 14.04 -1.50
N PHE A 122 10.96 13.27 -2.52
CA PHE A 122 10.45 11.91 -2.35
C PHE A 122 11.58 10.93 -2.02
N THR A 123 11.41 10.20 -0.92
CA THR A 123 12.26 9.04 -0.59
C THR A 123 11.37 7.92 -0.06
N TYR A 124 11.26 6.84 -0.82
CA TYR A 124 10.50 5.68 -0.36
C TYR A 124 11.10 5.10 0.93
N ASP A 125 10.38 5.18 2.05
CA ASP A 125 10.89 4.79 3.37
C ASP A 125 9.79 4.22 4.28
N ASN A 126 10.07 3.06 4.87
CA ASN A 126 9.15 2.41 5.80
C ASN A 126 8.90 3.22 7.08
N THR A 127 9.84 4.10 7.48
CA THR A 127 9.65 4.98 8.64
C THR A 127 8.41 5.85 8.50
N CYS A 128 8.12 6.35 7.29
CA CYS A 128 6.93 7.16 7.05
C CYS A 128 5.65 6.41 7.45
N THR A 129 5.46 5.21 6.92
CA THR A 129 4.26 4.42 7.20
C THR A 129 4.20 3.94 8.66
N PHE A 130 5.36 3.60 9.25
CA PHE A 130 5.42 3.24 10.66
C PHE A 130 5.01 4.41 11.57
N LEU A 131 5.46 5.63 11.29
CA LEU A 131 5.04 6.82 12.04
C LEU A 131 3.54 7.10 11.86
N ILE A 132 2.97 6.90 10.66
CA ILE A 132 1.51 6.98 10.47
C ILE A 132 0.80 5.96 11.36
N SER A 133 1.29 4.72 11.41
CA SER A 133 0.73 3.67 12.28
C SER A 133 0.78 4.07 13.75
N ALA A 134 1.89 4.63 14.20
CA ALA A 134 2.04 5.12 15.58
C ALA A 134 1.09 6.30 15.88
N MET A 135 0.94 7.25 14.94
CA MET A 135 -0.02 8.36 15.07
C MET A 135 -1.46 7.82 15.18
N LEU A 136 -1.86 6.91 14.29
CA LEU A 136 -3.19 6.30 14.35
C LEU A 136 -3.43 5.56 15.65
N THR A 137 -2.46 4.78 16.13
CA THR A 137 -2.57 4.10 17.43
C THR A 137 -2.74 5.09 18.57
N LYS A 138 -2.00 6.21 18.55
CA LYS A 138 -2.07 7.25 19.58
C LYS A 138 -3.44 7.92 19.64
N ILE A 139 -4.07 8.20 18.50
CA ILE A 139 -5.36 8.92 18.45
C ILE A 139 -6.58 8.01 18.59
N THR A 140 -6.45 6.73 18.23
CA THR A 140 -7.57 5.77 18.27
C THR A 140 -7.57 4.90 19.52
N GLY A 141 -6.41 4.75 20.18
CA GLY A 141 -6.20 3.80 21.28
C GLY A 141 -6.10 2.34 20.83
N LEU A 142 -6.12 2.07 19.52
CA LEU A 142 -6.05 0.74 18.91
C LEU A 142 -4.84 0.64 18.01
N THR A 143 -4.23 -0.54 17.90
CA THR A 143 -3.27 -0.79 16.82
C THR A 143 -3.96 -0.63 15.46
N VAL A 144 -3.21 -0.32 14.39
CA VAL A 144 -3.83 -0.19 13.06
C VAL A 144 -4.53 -1.49 12.63
N ARG A 145 -3.96 -2.64 12.97
CA ARG A 145 -4.58 -3.93 12.73
C ARG A 145 -5.94 -4.03 13.41
N ASP A 146 -6.03 -3.71 14.69
CA ASP A 146 -7.28 -3.82 15.47
C ASP A 146 -8.28 -2.73 15.09
N TYR A 147 -7.79 -1.52 14.74
CA TYR A 147 -8.63 -0.45 14.23
C TYR A 147 -9.34 -0.83 12.92
N LEU A 148 -8.64 -1.54 12.02
CA LEU A 148 -9.19 -2.00 10.75
C LEU A 148 -9.99 -3.31 10.85
N LEU A 149 -9.88 -4.08 11.96
CA LEU A 149 -10.48 -5.41 12.04
C LEU A 149 -11.98 -5.40 11.73
N ASP A 150 -12.76 -4.61 12.45
CA ASP A 150 -14.21 -4.52 12.28
C ASP A 150 -14.63 -3.50 11.21
N ARG A 151 -13.74 -2.54 10.87
CA ARG A 151 -14.03 -1.47 9.91
C ARG A 151 -13.80 -1.88 8.47
N LEU A 152 -12.82 -2.77 8.24
CA LEU A 152 -12.39 -3.14 6.89
C LEU A 152 -12.24 -4.66 6.71
N PHE A 153 -11.44 -5.32 7.54
CA PHE A 153 -11.07 -6.72 7.28
C PHE A 153 -12.29 -7.65 7.30
N ARG A 154 -13.07 -7.65 8.38
CA ARG A 154 -14.28 -8.48 8.49
C ARG A 154 -15.33 -8.18 7.42
N PRO A 155 -15.67 -6.91 7.13
CA PRO A 155 -16.54 -6.57 5.99
C PRO A 155 -16.04 -7.13 4.65
N LEU A 156 -14.72 -7.15 4.41
CA LEU A 156 -14.15 -7.71 3.18
C LEU A 156 -14.11 -9.25 3.17
N GLY A 157 -14.49 -9.92 4.26
CA GLY A 157 -14.36 -11.38 4.38
C GLY A 157 -12.95 -11.86 4.72
N ILE A 158 -12.13 -10.98 5.31
CA ILE A 158 -10.79 -11.27 5.84
C ILE A 158 -10.89 -11.32 7.37
N PRO A 159 -11.15 -12.49 7.99
CA PRO A 159 -11.69 -12.52 9.35
C PRO A 159 -10.67 -12.11 10.43
N ASP A 160 -9.41 -12.47 10.27
CA ASP A 160 -8.41 -12.27 11.32
C ASP A 160 -6.97 -12.29 10.77
N PRO A 161 -6.57 -11.29 9.96
CA PRO A 161 -5.25 -11.29 9.34
C PRO A 161 -4.15 -11.01 10.38
N GLU A 162 -3.04 -11.73 10.28
CA GLU A 162 -1.85 -11.43 11.06
C GLU A 162 -1.17 -10.18 10.52
N TRP A 163 -0.75 -9.30 11.45
CA TRP A 163 0.06 -8.13 11.12
C TRP A 163 1.13 -7.91 12.17
N LEU A 164 2.39 -7.96 11.76
CA LEU A 164 3.53 -7.82 12.67
C LEU A 164 3.50 -6.50 13.44
N GLN A 165 3.94 -6.57 14.68
CA GLN A 165 4.11 -5.41 15.55
C GLN A 165 5.59 -5.11 15.78
N SER A 166 5.89 -3.85 16.10
CA SER A 166 7.20 -3.42 16.59
C SER A 166 7.43 -3.89 18.03
N GLN A 167 8.65 -3.68 18.51
CA GLN A 167 9.04 -4.06 19.88
C GLN A 167 8.19 -3.35 20.96
N ASP A 168 7.66 -2.19 20.65
CA ASP A 168 6.82 -1.36 21.51
C ASP A 168 5.32 -1.43 21.19
N GLY A 169 4.89 -2.45 20.44
CA GLY A 169 3.49 -2.83 20.26
C GLY A 169 2.72 -2.09 19.14
N TYR A 170 3.39 -1.25 18.34
CA TYR A 170 2.74 -0.63 17.18
C TYR A 170 2.68 -1.61 16.00
N THR A 171 1.58 -1.64 15.28
CA THR A 171 1.55 -2.32 13.96
C THR A 171 2.67 -1.76 13.07
N ILE A 172 3.49 -2.60 12.45
CA ILE A 172 4.58 -2.16 11.55
C ILE A 172 4.05 -1.26 10.42
N GLY A 173 2.84 -1.51 9.95
CA GLY A 173 2.17 -0.71 8.91
C GLY A 173 2.82 -0.81 7.54
N ALA A 174 4.11 -0.59 7.46
CA ALA A 174 4.87 -0.59 6.21
C ALA A 174 5.08 -1.98 5.60
N SER A 175 4.84 -3.05 6.38
CA SER A 175 5.06 -4.45 6.02
C SER A 175 4.39 -5.35 7.06
N GLY A 176 4.49 -6.67 6.87
CA GLY A 176 4.16 -7.66 7.89
C GLY A 176 2.69 -8.05 7.98
N LEU A 177 1.82 -7.50 7.16
CA LEU A 177 0.47 -8.03 6.96
C LEU A 177 0.55 -9.31 6.13
N THR A 178 -0.23 -10.32 6.51
CA THR A 178 -0.24 -11.64 5.88
C THR A 178 -1.60 -11.89 5.24
N LEU A 179 -1.63 -12.06 3.91
CA LEU A 179 -2.85 -12.29 3.12
C LEU A 179 -2.62 -13.33 2.01
N THR A 180 -3.69 -13.96 1.57
CA THR A 180 -3.76 -14.76 0.34
C THR A 180 -3.90 -13.89 -0.91
N THR A 181 -3.69 -14.47 -2.11
CA THR A 181 -3.97 -13.79 -3.38
C THR A 181 -5.44 -13.36 -3.47
N SER A 182 -6.34 -14.22 -3.02
CA SER A 182 -7.78 -13.94 -3.02
C SER A 182 -8.13 -12.74 -2.12
N GLU A 183 -7.58 -12.68 -0.91
CA GLU A 183 -7.79 -11.56 0.02
C GLU A 183 -7.18 -10.25 -0.49
N MET A 184 -6.01 -10.30 -1.15
CA MET A 184 -5.44 -9.14 -1.84
C MET A 184 -6.36 -8.65 -2.96
N SER A 185 -6.99 -9.56 -3.71
CA SER A 185 -7.98 -9.20 -4.73
C SER A 185 -9.23 -8.54 -4.12
N LEU A 186 -9.72 -9.00 -2.97
CA LEU A 186 -10.84 -8.36 -2.26
C LEU A 186 -10.49 -6.90 -1.90
N PHE A 187 -9.30 -6.65 -1.39
CA PHE A 187 -8.85 -5.29 -1.11
C PHE A 187 -8.72 -4.44 -2.38
N GLY A 188 -8.18 -5.00 -3.46
CA GLY A 188 -8.13 -4.31 -4.76
C GLY A 188 -9.51 -3.94 -5.29
N ARG A 189 -10.50 -4.84 -5.16
CA ARG A 189 -11.90 -4.59 -5.54
C ARG A 189 -12.54 -3.51 -4.69
N PHE A 190 -12.29 -3.49 -3.38
CA PHE A 190 -12.71 -2.41 -2.49
C PHE A 190 -12.16 -1.05 -2.93
N LEU A 191 -10.87 -0.98 -3.30
CA LEU A 191 -10.26 0.24 -3.83
C LEU A 191 -10.86 0.64 -5.19
N LEU A 192 -11.10 -0.33 -6.09
CA LEU A 192 -11.74 -0.11 -7.38
C LEU A 192 -13.16 0.46 -7.22
N GLN A 193 -13.92 -0.02 -6.22
CA GLN A 193 -15.25 0.47 -5.84
C GLN A 193 -15.19 1.76 -5.01
N ARG A 194 -14.03 2.44 -4.99
CA ARG A 194 -13.82 3.72 -4.31
C ARG A 194 -14.27 3.70 -2.85
N GLY A 195 -13.88 2.63 -2.13
CA GLY A 195 -14.16 2.51 -0.69
C GLY A 195 -15.57 2.01 -0.34
N SER A 196 -16.37 1.64 -1.32
CA SER A 196 -17.67 0.98 -1.11
C SER A 196 -17.51 -0.55 -1.11
N TRP A 197 -18.30 -1.24 -0.29
CA TRP A 197 -18.33 -2.68 -0.24
C TRP A 197 -19.74 -3.17 0.17
N GLU A 198 -20.32 -4.05 -0.65
CA GLU A 198 -21.69 -4.59 -0.43
C GLU A 198 -22.73 -3.51 -0.12
N GLY A 199 -22.69 -2.41 -0.87
CA GLY A 199 -23.62 -1.28 -0.73
C GLY A 199 -23.32 -0.36 0.47
N ARG A 200 -22.25 -0.58 1.23
CA ARG A 200 -21.83 0.26 2.36
C ARG A 200 -20.55 1.04 2.00
N GLN A 201 -20.56 2.34 2.25
CA GLN A 201 -19.33 3.15 2.16
C GLN A 201 -18.52 2.96 3.43
N LEU A 202 -17.37 2.26 3.35
CA LEU A 202 -16.48 2.01 4.49
C LEU A 202 -15.44 3.12 4.67
N VAL A 203 -15.04 3.79 3.60
CA VAL A 203 -14.25 5.02 3.57
C VAL A 203 -14.70 5.84 2.36
N SER A 204 -14.72 7.17 2.43
CA SER A 204 -15.29 7.99 1.36
C SER A 204 -14.60 7.79 0.01
N ALA A 205 -15.38 7.87 -1.06
CA ALA A 205 -14.86 7.87 -2.42
C ALA A 205 -13.87 9.02 -2.64
N ALA A 206 -14.12 10.19 -2.04
CA ALA A 206 -13.22 11.34 -2.10
C ALA A 206 -11.84 11.03 -1.50
N TRP A 207 -11.78 10.24 -0.42
CA TRP A 207 -10.48 9.81 0.13
C TRP A 207 -9.74 8.90 -0.84
N ILE A 208 -10.39 7.86 -1.37
CA ILE A 208 -9.76 6.92 -2.30
C ILE A 208 -9.25 7.66 -3.54
N ASP A 209 -10.07 8.52 -4.15
CA ASP A 209 -9.67 9.32 -5.32
C ASP A 209 -8.47 10.22 -5.00
N ASN A 210 -8.47 10.86 -3.81
CA ASN A 210 -7.36 11.69 -3.39
C ASN A 210 -6.11 10.86 -3.09
N ALA A 211 -6.23 9.72 -2.40
CA ALA A 211 -5.10 8.90 -2.02
C ALA A 211 -4.39 8.26 -3.22
N THR A 212 -5.12 7.94 -4.29
CA THR A 212 -4.59 7.20 -5.44
C THR A 212 -4.09 8.09 -6.59
N ARG A 213 -4.38 9.40 -6.56
CA ARG A 213 -3.80 10.35 -7.53
C ARG A 213 -2.35 10.67 -7.21
N THR A 214 -1.61 11.18 -8.17
CA THR A 214 -0.25 11.67 -7.96
C THR A 214 -0.25 12.93 -7.10
N HIS A 215 0.49 12.91 -5.99
CA HIS A 215 0.79 14.06 -5.14
C HIS A 215 2.22 14.55 -5.33
N VAL A 216 3.16 13.62 -5.54
CA VAL A 216 4.57 13.95 -5.72
C VAL A 216 5.16 13.23 -6.92
N PRO A 217 6.03 13.89 -7.70
CA PRO A 217 6.80 13.24 -8.75
C PRO A 217 7.88 12.35 -8.13
N THR A 218 8.16 11.22 -8.76
CA THR A 218 9.17 10.26 -8.28
C THR A 218 10.39 10.13 -9.19
N ARG A 219 10.36 10.70 -10.39
CA ARG A 219 11.40 10.57 -11.42
C ARG A 219 12.81 10.97 -10.97
N GLU A 220 12.94 11.92 -10.05
CA GLU A 220 14.25 12.35 -9.55
C GLU A 220 14.90 11.28 -8.65
N SER A 221 14.09 10.52 -7.91
CA SER A 221 14.56 9.53 -6.93
C SER A 221 14.39 8.09 -7.38
N GLN A 222 13.50 7.82 -8.35
CA GLN A 222 13.21 6.50 -8.90
C GLN A 222 13.59 6.47 -10.37
N LYS A 223 14.47 5.54 -10.74
CA LYS A 223 14.97 5.40 -12.13
C LYS A 223 14.35 4.21 -12.85
N GLU A 224 13.73 3.31 -12.11
CA GLU A 224 13.08 2.14 -12.67
C GLU A 224 11.74 2.52 -13.32
N ALA A 225 11.51 1.97 -14.52
CA ALA A 225 10.26 2.17 -15.25
C ALA A 225 9.06 1.72 -14.40
N ASP A 226 7.95 2.47 -14.46
CA ASP A 226 6.76 2.31 -13.63
C ASP A 226 6.92 2.71 -12.14
N CYS A 227 8.14 3.01 -11.66
CA CYS A 227 8.37 3.64 -10.36
C CYS A 227 8.62 5.16 -10.47
N ASP A 228 8.81 5.68 -11.69
CA ASP A 228 9.13 7.08 -11.99
C ASP A 228 7.91 7.95 -12.31
N LEU A 229 6.70 7.40 -12.28
CA LEU A 229 5.47 8.08 -12.72
C LEU A 229 4.81 8.96 -11.64
N GLY A 230 5.07 8.66 -10.37
CA GLY A 230 4.54 9.41 -9.24
C GLY A 230 4.04 8.56 -8.08
N TYR A 231 3.73 9.24 -6.98
CA TYR A 231 3.26 8.62 -5.75
C TYR A 231 2.12 9.41 -5.13
N GLY A 232 1.10 8.70 -4.68
CA GLY A 232 -0.03 9.24 -3.94
C GLY A 232 0.14 9.10 -2.42
N TYR A 233 -0.95 8.94 -1.70
CA TYR A 233 -0.93 8.63 -0.27
C TYR A 233 -0.75 7.13 -0.05
N GLN A 234 0.48 6.64 -0.18
CA GLN A 234 0.91 5.25 -0.07
C GLN A 234 0.57 4.35 -1.29
N PHE A 235 0.32 4.95 -2.45
CA PHE A 235 0.03 4.27 -3.72
C PHE A 235 0.99 4.75 -4.81
N TRP A 236 1.44 3.82 -5.65
CA TRP A 236 2.17 4.14 -6.88
C TRP A 236 1.22 4.49 -8.01
N THR A 237 1.49 5.58 -8.69
CA THR A 237 0.85 5.87 -9.99
C THR A 237 1.47 4.98 -11.06
N CYS A 238 0.65 4.47 -11.97
CA CYS A 238 1.07 3.60 -13.07
C CYS A 238 0.71 4.18 -14.43
N ARG A 239 1.30 3.60 -15.48
CA ARG A 239 0.84 3.82 -16.85
C ARG A 239 -0.62 3.34 -17.00
N HIS A 240 -1.25 3.70 -18.11
CA HIS A 240 -2.63 3.30 -18.46
C HIS A 240 -3.72 3.81 -17.49
N GLY A 241 -3.46 4.87 -16.73
CA GLY A 241 -4.39 5.38 -15.72
C GLY A 241 -4.60 4.43 -14.53
N ALA A 242 -3.74 3.43 -14.39
CA ALA A 242 -3.75 2.50 -13.26
C ALA A 242 -3.04 3.09 -12.04
N TYR A 243 -3.30 2.51 -10.88
CA TYR A 243 -2.49 2.66 -9.69
C TYR A 243 -2.26 1.29 -9.04
N ARG A 244 -1.23 1.19 -8.24
CA ARG A 244 -0.88 -0.08 -7.63
C ARG A 244 -0.36 0.03 -6.22
N LEU A 245 -0.43 -1.10 -5.55
CA LEU A 245 0.38 -1.47 -4.41
C LEU A 245 1.33 -2.57 -4.84
N ASP A 246 2.58 -2.46 -4.47
CA ASP A 246 3.56 -3.53 -4.65
C ASP A 246 4.29 -3.84 -3.36
N GLY A 247 4.79 -5.04 -3.27
CA GLY A 247 5.56 -5.52 -2.14
C GLY A 247 6.79 -6.29 -2.59
N ARG A 248 7.80 -6.26 -1.74
CA ARG A 248 8.99 -7.09 -1.89
C ARG A 248 8.59 -8.52 -2.26
N ASP A 249 9.44 -9.19 -2.98
CA ASP A 249 9.27 -10.56 -3.46
C ASP A 249 8.07 -10.73 -4.43
N GLY A 250 7.58 -9.63 -5.06
CA GLY A 250 6.62 -9.69 -6.16
C GLY A 250 5.15 -9.78 -5.76
N GLN A 251 4.78 -9.14 -4.66
CA GLN A 251 3.38 -8.98 -4.28
C GLN A 251 2.79 -7.80 -5.04
N PHE A 252 1.67 -7.98 -5.74
CA PHE A 252 1.02 -6.90 -6.47
C PHE A 252 -0.48 -6.87 -6.27
N VAL A 253 -1.01 -5.65 -6.13
CA VAL A 253 -2.42 -5.33 -6.36
C VAL A 253 -2.45 -4.17 -7.35
N VAL A 254 -2.83 -4.45 -8.59
CA VAL A 254 -2.92 -3.48 -9.67
C VAL A 254 -4.38 -3.16 -9.92
N ILE A 255 -4.75 -1.90 -9.84
CA ILE A 255 -6.11 -1.43 -10.03
C ILE A 255 -6.17 -0.63 -11.33
N LEU A 256 -7.12 -0.98 -12.21
CA LEU A 256 -7.35 -0.41 -13.53
C LEU A 256 -8.78 0.17 -13.58
N PRO A 257 -9.00 1.40 -13.05
CA PRO A 257 -10.35 1.96 -12.90
C PRO A 257 -11.10 2.07 -14.23
N ALA A 258 -10.42 2.49 -15.31
CA ALA A 258 -11.04 2.65 -16.63
C ALA A 258 -11.54 1.33 -17.24
N LEU A 259 -11.02 0.20 -16.77
CA LEU A 259 -11.38 -1.15 -17.26
C LEU A 259 -12.22 -1.94 -16.25
N ASP A 260 -12.58 -1.31 -15.12
CA ASP A 260 -13.26 -1.97 -13.99
C ASP A 260 -12.57 -3.30 -13.63
N ALA A 261 -11.24 -3.25 -13.44
CA ALA A 261 -10.43 -4.46 -13.26
C ALA A 261 -9.39 -4.35 -12.13
N VAL A 262 -9.07 -5.51 -11.55
CA VAL A 262 -8.02 -5.72 -10.55
C VAL A 262 -7.19 -6.93 -10.92
N VAL A 263 -5.88 -6.83 -10.76
CA VAL A 263 -4.96 -7.97 -10.85
C VAL A 263 -4.25 -8.11 -9.51
N ALA A 264 -4.41 -9.23 -8.84
CA ALA A 264 -3.71 -9.57 -7.60
C ALA A 264 -2.73 -10.72 -7.84
N ILE A 265 -1.51 -10.58 -7.36
CA ILE A 265 -0.42 -11.55 -7.55
C ILE A 265 0.34 -11.75 -6.24
N ASN A 266 0.57 -13.01 -5.86
CA ASN A 266 1.58 -13.40 -4.88
C ASN A 266 2.76 -14.09 -5.57
N SER A 267 3.97 -13.82 -5.08
CA SER A 267 5.21 -14.35 -5.64
C SER A 267 6.31 -14.41 -4.56
N GLN A 268 7.40 -15.10 -4.86
CA GLN A 268 8.65 -15.07 -4.09
C GLN A 268 9.83 -14.65 -5.00
N GLU A 269 9.56 -13.76 -5.96
CA GLU A 269 10.52 -13.28 -6.95
C GLU A 269 11.21 -12.01 -6.47
N LYS A 270 12.54 -11.98 -6.51
CA LYS A 270 13.32 -10.79 -6.08
C LYS A 270 13.22 -9.65 -7.08
N GLU A 271 13.30 -9.97 -8.36
CA GLU A 271 13.14 -9.01 -9.46
C GLU A 271 11.67 -8.88 -9.82
N ILE A 272 11.00 -7.92 -9.18
CA ILE A 272 9.53 -7.86 -9.20
C ILE A 272 8.96 -7.22 -10.46
N MET A 273 9.71 -6.34 -11.13
CA MET A 273 9.17 -5.57 -12.26
C MET A 273 8.79 -6.40 -13.48
N PRO A 274 9.50 -7.48 -13.82
CA PRO A 274 9.06 -8.38 -14.91
C PRO A 274 7.65 -8.93 -14.73
N ILE A 275 7.20 -9.14 -13.48
CA ILE A 275 5.82 -9.55 -13.18
C ILE A 275 4.83 -8.46 -13.61
N LEU A 276 5.10 -7.21 -13.26
CA LEU A 276 4.25 -6.07 -13.64
C LEU A 276 4.22 -5.87 -15.15
N TRP A 277 5.37 -5.99 -15.81
CA TRP A 277 5.43 -5.89 -17.28
C TRP A 277 4.65 -7.00 -17.96
N ALA A 278 4.69 -8.23 -17.44
CA ALA A 278 3.86 -9.31 -17.94
C ALA A 278 2.35 -9.04 -17.79
N VAL A 279 1.94 -8.29 -16.73
CA VAL A 279 0.55 -7.80 -16.61
C VAL A 279 0.21 -6.86 -17.77
N TRP A 280 1.11 -5.90 -18.07
CA TRP A 280 0.91 -4.94 -19.16
C TRP A 280 0.86 -5.61 -20.55
N ASP A 281 1.71 -6.59 -20.77
CA ASP A 281 1.89 -7.23 -22.09
C ASP A 281 0.86 -8.32 -22.36
N HIS A 282 0.38 -9.03 -21.33
CA HIS A 282 -0.42 -10.24 -21.54
C HIS A 282 -1.81 -10.22 -20.88
N ILE A 283 -2.02 -9.45 -19.82
CA ILE A 283 -3.33 -9.32 -19.15
C ILE A 283 -4.07 -8.10 -19.69
N LEU A 284 -3.46 -6.92 -19.62
CA LEU A 284 -4.09 -5.66 -20.01
C LEU A 284 -4.73 -5.68 -21.41
N PRO A 285 -4.10 -6.21 -22.48
CA PRO A 285 -4.70 -6.21 -23.83
C PRO A 285 -5.97 -7.03 -23.96
N GLN A 286 -6.26 -7.91 -22.99
CA GLN A 286 -7.44 -8.77 -23.00
C GLN A 286 -8.59 -8.21 -22.14
N LEU A 287 -8.34 -7.17 -21.35
CA LEU A 287 -9.37 -6.47 -20.57
C LEU A 287 -10.18 -5.56 -21.52
N LYS A 288 -11.52 -5.61 -21.43
CA LYS A 288 -12.43 -4.91 -22.34
C LYS A 288 -13.25 -3.87 -21.60
#